data_c8574d186f3c89d8f9f4a5ca3db677b9
#
_entry.id   c8574d186f3c89d8f9f4a5ca3db677b9
#
_cell.length_a   1.000
_cell.length_b   1.000
_cell.length_c   1.000
_cell.angle_alpha   90.00
_cell.angle_beta   90.00
_cell.angle_gamma   90.00
#
_symmetry.space_group_name_H-M   'P 1'
#
loop_
_entity.id
_entity.type
_entity.pdbx_description
1 polymer ?
#
loop_
_entity_poly.entity_id
_entity_poly.type
_entity_poly.pdbx_seq_one_letter_code
_entity_poly.pdbx_strand_id
1 'polypeptide(L)'
;MPVGIIINALSVAIGGVVGALFGHKLPTRINSELTKIFGVCSMGMGVSSIGLMKNMPAVIFAVIIGTAFGLAVNLGGIINKGAGCMEKPVGKIFPNKNASMSREEYMTMLVTIIVLFCASGTGIYGSLDSGMSGDHTILISKSILDFFTAMIFGGTLGMVVAAVAIPQCVIFLAIFAAAKFIFPLTTPDMIADFKACGGFLLLATGFRIAKIHNFPVADMI
;
A
#
# COMPACT_ATOMS: atom_id res chain seq x y z
N MET A 1 7.86 4.75 -18.64
CA MET A 1 8.33 3.42 -18.12
C MET A 1 7.83 3.26 -16.68
N PRO A 2 7.50 2.08 -16.18
CA PRO A 2 6.96 1.89 -14.82
C PRO A 2 8.07 1.87 -13.74
N VAL A 3 8.95 2.89 -13.76
CA VAL A 3 10.15 2.94 -12.91
C VAL A 3 9.79 2.91 -11.43
N GLY A 4 8.80 3.70 -11.00
CA GLY A 4 8.38 3.73 -9.60
C GLY A 4 7.85 2.38 -9.09
N ILE A 5 7.16 1.61 -9.95
CA ILE A 5 6.66 0.27 -9.60
C ILE A 5 7.81 -0.72 -9.41
N ILE A 6 8.79 -0.69 -10.32
CA ILE A 6 9.97 -1.56 -10.23
C ILE A 6 10.76 -1.25 -8.95
N ILE A 7 11.00 0.04 -8.65
CA ILE A 7 11.67 0.46 -7.43
C ILE A 7 10.89 0.00 -6.20
N ASN A 8 9.57 0.15 -6.19
CA ASN A 8 8.74 -0.26 -5.06
C ASN A 8 8.77 -1.79 -4.85
N ALA A 9 8.63 -2.58 -5.92
CA ALA A 9 8.71 -4.05 -5.82
C ALA A 9 10.09 -4.51 -5.33
N LEU A 10 11.18 -3.92 -5.85
CA LEU A 10 12.53 -4.22 -5.38
C LEU A 10 12.73 -3.82 -3.91
N SER A 11 12.18 -2.69 -3.48
CA SER A 11 12.25 -2.26 -2.08
C SER A 11 11.57 -3.26 -1.14
N VAL A 12 10.37 -3.76 -1.49
CA VAL A 12 9.70 -4.81 -0.71
C VAL A 12 10.47 -6.11 -0.71
N ALA A 13 10.98 -6.53 -1.87
CA ALA A 13 11.77 -7.76 -1.98
C ALA A 13 13.04 -7.69 -1.13
N ILE A 14 13.84 -6.63 -1.29
CA ILE A 14 15.09 -6.45 -0.54
C ILE A 14 14.82 -6.26 0.94
N GLY A 15 13.84 -5.42 1.31
CA GLY A 15 13.42 -5.22 2.71
C GLY A 15 12.98 -6.52 3.36
N GLY A 16 12.18 -7.35 2.66
CA GLY A 16 11.75 -8.66 3.14
C GLY A 16 12.92 -9.63 3.35
N VAL A 17 13.89 -9.67 2.43
CA VAL A 17 15.11 -10.50 2.58
C VAL A 17 15.95 -10.01 3.77
N VAL A 18 16.22 -8.71 3.85
CA VAL A 18 17.00 -8.11 4.95
C VAL A 18 16.31 -8.38 6.29
N GLY A 19 14.97 -8.22 6.33
CA GLY A 19 14.18 -8.53 7.51
C GLY A 19 14.25 -9.99 7.92
N ALA A 20 14.13 -10.92 6.96
CA ALA A 20 14.20 -12.35 7.24
C ALA A 20 15.57 -12.78 7.79
N LEU A 21 16.66 -12.11 7.37
CA LEU A 21 18.01 -12.41 7.82
C LEU A 21 18.40 -11.71 9.12
N PHE A 22 17.99 -10.46 9.30
CA PHE A 22 18.46 -9.59 10.39
C PHE A 22 17.36 -9.03 11.29
N GLY A 23 16.09 -9.10 10.89
CA GLY A 23 14.98 -8.44 11.58
C GLY A 23 14.74 -8.92 13.01
N HIS A 24 15.11 -10.17 13.32
CA HIS A 24 15.03 -10.73 14.67
C HIS A 24 15.98 -10.03 15.68
N LYS A 25 16.96 -9.26 15.19
CA LYS A 25 17.89 -8.48 16.03
C LYS A 25 17.35 -7.10 16.40
N LEU A 26 16.28 -6.65 15.75
CA LEU A 26 15.71 -5.32 16.01
C LEU A 26 14.86 -5.33 17.29
N PRO A 27 15.13 -4.44 18.25
CA PRO A 27 14.29 -4.30 19.45
C PRO A 27 12.86 -3.95 19.07
N THR A 28 11.88 -4.55 19.74
CA THR A 28 10.44 -4.32 19.51
C THR A 28 10.05 -2.85 19.65
N ARG A 29 10.72 -2.11 20.54
CA ARG A 29 10.52 -0.66 20.72
C ARG A 29 10.85 0.10 19.44
N ILE A 30 11.99 -0.20 18.79
CA ILE A 30 12.40 0.45 17.54
C ILE A 30 11.39 0.17 16.44
N ASN A 31 10.96 -1.08 16.28
CA ASN A 31 9.95 -1.47 15.29
C ASN A 31 8.63 -0.71 15.49
N SER A 32 8.16 -0.59 16.74
CA SER A 32 6.93 0.11 17.07
C SER A 32 7.01 1.61 16.78
N GLU A 33 8.10 2.27 17.21
CA GLU A 33 8.25 3.72 17.01
C GLU A 33 8.47 4.07 15.53
N LEU A 34 9.29 3.31 14.80
CA LEU A 34 9.47 3.52 13.36
C LEU A 34 8.15 3.37 12.60
N THR A 35 7.31 2.40 12.95
CA THR A 35 6.00 2.23 12.32
C THR A 35 5.13 3.48 12.48
N LYS A 36 5.13 4.10 13.67
CA LYS A 36 4.41 5.36 13.90
C LYS A 36 4.95 6.49 13.01
N ILE A 37 6.28 6.61 12.90
CA ILE A 37 6.92 7.61 12.04
C ILE A 37 6.55 7.40 10.57
N PHE A 38 6.46 6.16 10.09
CA PHE A 38 5.99 5.89 8.73
C PHE A 38 4.56 6.39 8.52
N GLY A 39 3.69 6.25 9.53
CA GLY A 39 2.36 6.85 9.52
C GLY A 39 2.42 8.37 9.36
N VAL A 40 3.27 9.05 10.13
CA VAL A 40 3.47 10.51 10.03
C VAL A 40 4.00 10.91 8.63
N CYS A 41 4.95 10.17 8.07
CA CYS A 41 5.44 10.42 6.71
C CYS A 41 4.33 10.27 5.66
N SER A 42 3.48 9.23 5.79
CA SER A 42 2.32 9.04 4.91
C SER A 42 1.33 10.20 5.00
N MET A 43 1.08 10.70 6.23
CA MET A 43 0.24 11.91 6.43
C MET A 43 0.85 13.14 5.74
N GLY A 44 2.16 13.35 5.89
CA GLY A 44 2.87 14.44 5.21
C GLY A 44 2.75 14.39 3.69
N MET A 45 2.89 13.21 3.09
CA MET A 45 2.66 12.99 1.66
C MET A 45 1.20 13.29 1.27
N GLY A 46 0.23 12.88 2.10
CA GLY A 46 -1.18 13.16 1.91
C GLY A 46 -1.48 14.65 1.89
N VAL A 47 -0.97 15.41 2.87
CA VAL A 47 -1.12 16.87 2.94
C VAL A 47 -0.53 17.56 1.71
N SER A 48 0.66 17.13 1.27
CA SER A 48 1.30 17.64 0.06
C SER A 48 0.44 17.40 -1.20
N SER A 49 -0.14 16.21 -1.34
CA SER A 49 -1.02 15.87 -2.47
C SER A 49 -2.35 16.62 -2.44
N ILE A 50 -2.95 16.80 -1.26
CA ILE A 50 -4.18 17.60 -1.09
C ILE A 50 -3.97 19.05 -1.52
N GLY A 51 -2.77 19.60 -1.30
CA GLY A 51 -2.41 20.95 -1.74
C GLY A 51 -2.45 21.18 -3.25
N LEU A 52 -2.52 20.13 -4.06
CA LEU A 52 -2.64 20.23 -5.53
C LEU A 52 -4.08 20.46 -6.00
N MET A 53 -5.07 20.38 -5.12
CA MET A 53 -6.51 20.48 -5.40
C MET A 53 -6.86 21.74 -6.16
N LYS A 54 -7.64 21.60 -7.24
CA LYS A 54 -8.14 22.71 -8.07
C LYS A 54 -9.63 22.98 -7.79
N ASN A 55 -10.44 21.92 -7.68
CA ASN A 55 -11.88 22.01 -7.42
C ASN A 55 -12.22 21.32 -6.08
N MET A 56 -12.15 22.09 -4.99
CA MET A 56 -12.40 21.57 -3.64
C MET A 56 -13.79 20.90 -3.50
N PRO A 57 -14.91 21.49 -3.96
CA PRO A 57 -16.21 20.83 -3.86
C PRO A 57 -16.25 19.46 -4.57
N ALA A 58 -15.66 19.37 -5.77
CA ALA A 58 -15.63 18.13 -6.54
C ALA A 58 -14.81 17.05 -5.83
N VAL A 59 -13.64 17.41 -5.29
CA VAL A 59 -12.77 16.49 -4.56
C VAL A 59 -13.44 15.97 -3.30
N ILE A 60 -14.03 16.87 -2.48
CA ILE A 60 -14.72 16.46 -1.25
C ILE A 60 -15.91 15.54 -1.59
N PHE A 61 -16.69 15.90 -2.61
CA PHE A 61 -17.82 15.09 -3.07
C PHE A 61 -17.36 13.71 -3.55
N ALA A 62 -16.30 13.65 -4.36
CA ALA A 62 -15.73 12.40 -4.87
C ALA A 62 -15.26 11.48 -3.74
N VAL A 63 -14.55 12.02 -2.73
CA VAL A 63 -14.07 11.24 -1.59
C VAL A 63 -15.24 10.70 -0.77
N ILE A 64 -16.27 11.51 -0.49
CA ILE A 64 -17.44 11.10 0.31
C ILE A 64 -18.24 10.04 -0.44
N ILE A 65 -18.62 10.31 -1.70
CA ILE A 65 -19.47 9.41 -2.49
C ILE A 65 -18.70 8.13 -2.85
N GLY A 66 -17.41 8.24 -3.23
CA GLY A 66 -16.57 7.09 -3.49
C GLY A 66 -16.47 6.18 -2.27
N THR A 67 -16.22 6.75 -1.09
CA THR A 67 -16.18 5.97 0.17
C THR A 67 -17.54 5.34 0.49
N ALA A 68 -18.65 6.09 0.35
CA ALA A 68 -19.98 5.55 0.59
C ALA A 68 -20.30 4.38 -0.35
N PHE A 69 -19.94 4.49 -1.63
CA PHE A 69 -20.09 3.40 -2.60
C PHE A 69 -19.20 2.21 -2.26
N GLY A 70 -17.92 2.43 -1.96
CA GLY A 70 -17.00 1.37 -1.55
C GLY A 70 -17.49 0.59 -0.34
N LEU A 71 -18.00 1.29 0.68
CA LEU A 71 -18.62 0.68 1.86
C LEU A 71 -19.89 -0.10 1.50
N ALA A 72 -20.74 0.45 0.62
CA ALA A 72 -21.99 -0.20 0.20
C ALA A 72 -21.72 -1.53 -0.54
N VAL A 73 -20.70 -1.58 -1.39
CA VAL A 73 -20.28 -2.81 -2.08
C VAL A 73 -19.33 -3.67 -1.27
N ASN A 74 -18.93 -3.22 -0.07
CA ASN A 74 -17.96 -3.89 0.79
C ASN A 74 -16.64 -4.19 0.04
N LEU A 75 -16.08 -3.16 -0.60
CA LEU A 75 -14.86 -3.27 -1.41
C LEU A 75 -13.70 -3.81 -0.58
N GLY A 76 -13.52 -3.34 0.65
CA GLY A 76 -12.53 -3.85 1.58
C GLY A 76 -12.67 -5.35 1.84
N GLY A 77 -13.91 -5.85 1.98
CA GLY A 77 -14.18 -7.28 2.11
C GLY A 77 -13.81 -8.08 0.85
N ILE A 78 -14.06 -7.52 -0.34
CA ILE A 78 -13.67 -8.13 -1.63
C ILE A 78 -12.14 -8.23 -1.72
N ILE A 79 -11.44 -7.12 -1.41
CA ILE A 79 -9.97 -7.07 -1.40
C ILE A 79 -9.38 -8.09 -0.42
N ASN A 80 -9.93 -8.19 0.80
CA ASN A 80 -9.48 -9.17 1.80
C ASN A 80 -9.70 -10.62 1.32
N LYS A 81 -10.84 -10.92 0.67
CA LYS A 81 -11.07 -12.24 0.05
C LYS A 81 -10.05 -12.55 -1.05
N GLY A 82 -9.76 -11.57 -1.91
CA GLY A 82 -8.72 -11.69 -2.94
C GLY A 82 -7.34 -11.98 -2.33
N ALA A 83 -6.95 -11.27 -1.29
CA ALA A 83 -5.71 -11.52 -0.56
C ALA A 83 -5.67 -12.92 0.07
N GLY A 84 -6.79 -13.41 0.61
CA GLY A 84 -6.91 -14.78 1.11
C GLY A 84 -6.74 -15.86 0.02
N CYS A 85 -7.14 -15.57 -1.23
CA CYS A 85 -6.84 -16.47 -2.35
C CYS A 85 -5.34 -16.52 -2.68
N MET A 86 -4.62 -15.42 -2.50
CA MET A 86 -3.17 -15.35 -2.73
C MET A 86 -2.37 -15.99 -1.59
N GLU A 87 -2.92 -16.02 -0.38
CA GLU A 87 -2.32 -16.64 0.80
C GLU A 87 -2.00 -18.13 0.57
N LYS A 88 -2.94 -18.88 -0.02
CA LYS A 88 -2.80 -20.34 -0.22
C LYS A 88 -1.56 -20.74 -1.04
N PRO A 89 -1.31 -20.18 -2.23
CA PRO A 89 -0.11 -20.52 -2.99
C PRO A 89 1.16 -20.02 -2.31
N VAL A 90 1.15 -18.82 -1.75
CA VAL A 90 2.32 -18.22 -1.07
C VAL A 90 2.67 -19.00 0.20
N GLY A 91 1.69 -19.36 1.02
CA GLY A 91 1.90 -20.13 2.25
C GLY A 91 2.34 -21.59 2.02
N LYS A 92 2.05 -22.17 0.83
CA LYS A 92 2.58 -23.49 0.45
C LYS A 92 4.06 -23.44 0.10
N ILE A 93 4.50 -22.37 -0.58
CA ILE A 93 5.91 -22.19 -1.00
C ILE A 93 6.76 -21.77 0.20
N PHE A 94 6.22 -20.97 1.11
CA PHE A 94 6.90 -20.44 2.29
C PHE A 94 6.18 -20.88 3.57
N PRO A 95 6.38 -22.11 4.05
CA PRO A 95 5.73 -22.59 5.26
C PRO A 95 6.23 -21.81 6.49
N ASN A 96 5.33 -21.68 7.49
CA ASN A 96 5.69 -21.08 8.77
C ASN A 96 6.85 -21.86 9.43
N LYS A 97 8.01 -21.21 9.57
CA LYS A 97 9.17 -21.74 10.28
C LYS A 97 9.27 -21.21 11.71
N ASN A 98 8.38 -20.30 12.11
CA ASN A 98 8.42 -19.70 13.42
C ASN A 98 7.63 -20.58 14.41
N ALA A 99 8.34 -21.35 15.21
CA ALA A 99 7.75 -22.28 16.17
C ALA A 99 6.93 -21.59 17.29
N SER A 100 7.10 -20.28 17.49
CA SER A 100 6.39 -19.51 18.52
C SER A 100 5.05 -18.93 18.05
N MET A 101 4.70 -19.05 16.75
CA MET A 101 3.50 -18.50 16.16
C MET A 101 2.56 -19.61 15.68
N SER A 102 1.29 -19.53 16.06
CA SER A 102 0.29 -20.45 15.55
C SER A 102 0.10 -20.30 14.05
N ARG A 103 -0.36 -21.37 13.39
CA ARG A 103 -0.64 -21.31 11.95
C ARG A 103 -1.69 -20.26 11.60
N GLU A 104 -2.67 -20.08 12.44
CA GLU A 104 -3.75 -19.10 12.26
C GLU A 104 -3.23 -17.66 12.35
N GLU A 105 -2.40 -17.37 13.36
CA GLU A 105 -1.75 -16.05 13.48
C GLU A 105 -0.85 -15.75 12.29
N TYR A 106 -0.05 -16.73 11.84
CA TYR A 106 0.80 -16.58 10.67
C TYR A 106 -0.02 -16.24 9.43
N MET A 107 -1.13 -16.97 9.19
CA MET A 107 -1.99 -16.76 8.03
C MET A 107 -2.69 -15.40 8.09
N THR A 108 -3.17 -14.99 9.26
CA THR A 108 -3.75 -13.66 9.47
C THR A 108 -2.75 -12.54 9.18
N MET A 109 -1.51 -12.68 9.66
CA MET A 109 -0.46 -11.70 9.36
C MET A 109 -0.08 -11.71 7.89
N LEU A 110 -0.02 -12.88 7.24
CA LEU A 110 0.28 -12.99 5.81
C LEU A 110 -0.79 -12.29 4.96
N VAL A 111 -2.08 -12.48 5.24
CA VAL A 111 -3.16 -11.73 4.57
C VAL A 111 -3.00 -10.24 4.80
N THR A 112 -2.69 -9.83 6.04
CA THR A 112 -2.48 -8.42 6.38
C THR A 112 -1.38 -7.78 5.54
N ILE A 113 -0.24 -8.43 5.37
CA ILE A 113 0.86 -7.88 4.56
C ILE A 113 0.55 -7.91 3.05
N ILE A 114 -0.18 -8.92 2.57
CA ILE A 114 -0.64 -8.95 1.18
C ILE A 114 -1.54 -7.75 0.91
N VAL A 115 -2.52 -7.48 1.78
CA VAL A 115 -3.39 -6.30 1.65
C VAL A 115 -2.57 -5.02 1.76
N LEU A 116 -1.66 -4.94 2.72
CA LEU A 116 -0.84 -3.75 2.96
C LEU A 116 0.02 -3.37 1.75
N PHE A 117 0.65 -4.34 1.10
CA PHE A 117 1.53 -4.08 -0.05
C PHE A 117 0.78 -4.06 -1.37
N CYS A 118 -0.13 -5.00 -1.62
CA CYS A 118 -0.77 -5.19 -2.92
C CYS A 118 -2.02 -4.32 -3.14
N ALA A 119 -2.76 -4.02 -2.06
CA ALA A 119 -4.03 -3.30 -2.11
C ALA A 119 -4.03 -2.02 -1.28
N SER A 120 -2.86 -1.40 -1.09
CA SER A 120 -2.77 -0.12 -0.40
C SER A 120 -3.27 1.01 -1.30
N GLY A 121 -4.08 1.92 -0.76
CA GLY A 121 -4.53 3.12 -1.49
C GLY A 121 -3.38 3.93 -2.07
N THR A 122 -2.26 4.04 -1.34
CA THR A 122 -1.02 4.68 -1.80
C THR A 122 -0.44 4.00 -3.04
N GLY A 123 -0.42 2.67 -3.06
CA GLY A 123 0.14 1.90 -4.17
C GLY A 123 -0.73 1.98 -5.41
N ILE A 124 -2.06 1.85 -5.24
CA ILE A 124 -3.03 1.96 -6.33
C ILE A 124 -2.99 3.37 -6.93
N TYR A 125 -3.13 4.40 -6.09
CA TYR A 125 -3.05 5.78 -6.50
C TYR A 125 -1.72 6.11 -7.19
N GLY A 126 -0.59 5.75 -6.58
CA GLY A 126 0.73 6.01 -7.16
C GLY A 126 0.97 5.28 -8.48
N SER A 127 0.38 4.10 -8.67
CA SER A 127 0.45 3.36 -9.93
C SER A 127 -0.39 4.02 -11.02
N LEU A 128 -1.58 4.54 -10.68
CA LEU A 128 -2.42 5.32 -11.60
C LEU A 128 -1.73 6.63 -11.97
N ASP A 129 -1.24 7.38 -11.01
CA ASP A 129 -0.53 8.65 -11.26
C ASP A 129 0.71 8.44 -12.12
N SER A 130 1.52 7.43 -11.81
CA SER A 130 2.68 7.03 -12.60
C SER A 130 2.31 6.66 -14.04
N GLY A 131 1.14 6.05 -14.26
CA GLY A 131 0.64 5.69 -15.59
C GLY A 131 0.06 6.85 -16.37
N MET A 132 -0.60 7.81 -15.71
CA MET A 132 -1.25 8.96 -16.29
C MET A 132 -0.29 10.12 -16.55
N SER A 133 0.43 10.55 -15.51
CA SER A 133 1.28 11.74 -15.55
C SER A 133 2.77 11.45 -15.79
N GLY A 134 3.19 10.19 -15.60
CA GLY A 134 4.60 9.82 -15.56
C GLY A 134 5.32 10.21 -14.27
N ASP A 135 4.57 10.72 -13.28
CA ASP A 135 5.11 11.10 -11.98
C ASP A 135 5.26 9.86 -11.07
N HIS A 136 6.48 9.56 -10.68
CA HIS A 136 6.80 8.40 -9.85
C HIS A 136 7.02 8.75 -8.37
N THR A 137 6.89 10.03 -8.00
CA THR A 137 7.27 10.55 -6.67
C THR A 137 6.57 9.81 -5.54
N ILE A 138 5.26 9.55 -5.68
CA ILE A 138 4.48 8.82 -4.68
C ILE A 138 4.97 7.39 -4.50
N LEU A 139 5.23 6.67 -5.61
CA LEU A 139 5.73 5.29 -5.54
C LEU A 139 7.16 5.21 -4.99
N ILE A 140 8.02 6.16 -5.32
CA ILE A 140 9.38 6.23 -4.79
C ILE A 140 9.35 6.51 -3.28
N SER A 141 8.54 7.48 -2.84
CA SER A 141 8.36 7.76 -1.42
C SER A 141 7.78 6.56 -0.67
N LYS A 142 6.77 5.90 -1.26
CA LYS A 142 6.23 4.65 -0.75
C LYS A 142 7.29 3.56 -0.66
N SER A 143 8.19 3.47 -1.63
CA SER A 143 9.26 2.46 -1.65
C SER A 143 10.15 2.52 -0.42
N ILE A 144 10.42 3.71 0.09
CA ILE A 144 11.18 3.90 1.33
C ILE A 144 10.39 3.33 2.51
N LEU A 145 9.11 3.68 2.62
CA LEU A 145 8.25 3.20 3.70
C LEU A 145 8.08 1.67 3.64
N ASP A 146 7.86 1.14 2.44
CA ASP A 146 7.65 -0.28 2.20
C ASP A 146 8.91 -1.10 2.49
N PHE A 147 10.11 -0.58 2.18
CA PHE A 147 11.37 -1.24 2.51
C PHE A 147 11.48 -1.53 4.01
N PHE A 148 11.29 -0.51 4.84
CA PHE A 148 11.38 -0.66 6.29
C PHE A 148 10.22 -1.51 6.85
N THR A 149 9.01 -1.33 6.30
CA THR A 149 7.86 -2.15 6.69
C THR A 149 8.08 -3.62 6.35
N ALA A 150 8.58 -3.92 5.14
CA ALA A 150 8.93 -5.27 4.72
C ALA A 150 10.07 -5.86 5.57
N MET A 151 11.03 -5.05 5.99
CA MET A 151 12.10 -5.47 6.90
C MET A 151 11.55 -5.87 8.28
N ILE A 152 10.62 -5.09 8.83
CA ILE A 152 9.99 -5.40 10.12
C ILE A 152 9.19 -6.71 10.03
N PHE A 153 8.31 -6.83 9.04
CA PHE A 153 7.51 -8.05 8.85
C PHE A 153 8.36 -9.25 8.43
N GLY A 154 9.44 -9.03 7.67
CA GLY A 154 10.40 -10.08 7.32
C GLY A 154 11.06 -10.72 8.53
N GLY A 155 11.32 -9.92 9.58
CA GLY A 155 11.83 -10.43 10.85
C GLY A 155 10.86 -11.37 11.58
N THR A 156 9.55 -11.22 11.35
CA THR A 156 8.50 -12.03 11.98
C THR A 156 8.03 -13.19 11.11
N LEU A 157 7.78 -12.93 9.83
CA LEU A 157 7.20 -13.91 8.89
C LEU A 157 8.26 -14.59 7.99
N GLY A 158 9.48 -14.07 7.97
CA GLY A 158 10.57 -14.62 7.16
C GLY A 158 10.49 -14.22 5.68
N MET A 159 11.06 -15.07 4.83
CA MET A 159 11.23 -14.82 3.38
C MET A 159 9.93 -14.66 2.58
N VAL A 160 8.80 -15.06 3.16
CA VAL A 160 7.48 -14.91 2.50
C VAL A 160 7.16 -13.44 2.19
N VAL A 161 7.65 -12.51 3.02
CA VAL A 161 7.45 -11.06 2.80
C VAL A 161 8.10 -10.60 1.50
N ALA A 162 9.30 -11.07 1.21
CA ALA A 162 9.97 -10.78 -0.07
C ALA A 162 9.18 -11.32 -1.27
N ALA A 163 8.53 -12.49 -1.13
CA ALA A 163 7.72 -13.07 -2.20
C ALA A 163 6.45 -12.27 -2.52
N VAL A 164 5.91 -11.50 -1.55
CA VAL A 164 4.75 -10.62 -1.78
C VAL A 164 5.07 -9.51 -2.79
N ALA A 165 6.32 -9.16 -3.01
CA ALA A 165 6.73 -8.22 -4.05
C ALA A 165 6.30 -8.65 -5.47
N ILE A 166 6.17 -9.96 -5.72
CA ILE A 166 5.77 -10.48 -7.04
C ILE A 166 4.31 -10.11 -7.36
N PRO A 167 3.30 -10.55 -6.58
CA PRO A 167 1.93 -10.17 -6.82
C PRO A 167 1.72 -8.65 -6.76
N GLN A 168 2.39 -7.94 -5.87
CA GLN A 168 2.35 -6.48 -5.81
C GLN A 168 2.78 -5.86 -7.14
N CYS A 169 3.92 -6.28 -7.68
CA CYS A 169 4.42 -5.79 -8.96
C CYS A 169 3.42 -6.04 -10.11
N VAL A 170 2.86 -7.24 -10.18
CA VAL A 170 1.86 -7.60 -11.20
C VAL A 170 0.62 -6.71 -11.11
N ILE A 171 0.07 -6.53 -9.91
CA ILE A 171 -1.11 -5.69 -9.68
C ILE A 171 -0.82 -4.24 -10.07
N PHE A 172 0.30 -3.67 -9.63
CA PHE A 172 0.64 -2.28 -9.91
C PHE A 172 0.95 -2.06 -11.40
N LEU A 173 1.56 -3.03 -12.09
CA LEU A 173 1.74 -2.97 -13.54
C LEU A 173 0.41 -3.03 -14.30
N ALA A 174 -0.54 -3.83 -13.85
CA ALA A 174 -1.88 -3.89 -14.44
C ALA A 174 -2.61 -2.54 -14.28
N ILE A 175 -2.54 -1.93 -13.08
CA ILE A 175 -3.11 -0.61 -12.79
C ILE A 175 -2.44 0.48 -13.64
N PHE A 176 -1.11 0.46 -13.73
CA PHE A 176 -0.34 1.37 -14.58
C PHE A 176 -0.73 1.27 -16.07
N ALA A 177 -0.94 0.06 -16.56
CA ALA A 177 -1.38 -0.15 -17.93
C ALA A 177 -2.80 0.38 -18.15
N ALA A 178 -3.72 0.13 -17.20
CA ALA A 178 -5.08 0.66 -17.23
C ALA A 178 -5.10 2.20 -17.21
N ALA A 179 -4.22 2.84 -16.47
CA ALA A 179 -4.12 4.30 -16.37
C ALA A 179 -3.89 4.97 -17.73
N LYS A 180 -3.16 4.33 -18.65
CA LYS A 180 -2.90 4.85 -20.01
C LYS A 180 -4.17 4.98 -20.85
N PHE A 181 -5.18 4.17 -20.60
CA PHE A 181 -6.47 4.27 -21.29
C PHE A 181 -7.34 5.40 -20.72
N ILE A 182 -7.15 5.75 -19.45
CA ILE A 182 -7.89 6.81 -18.77
C ILE A 182 -7.29 8.18 -19.07
N PHE A 183 -5.96 8.25 -19.16
CA PHE A 183 -5.22 9.52 -19.35
C PHE A 183 -5.72 10.40 -20.50
N PRO A 184 -5.99 9.89 -21.73
CA PRO A 184 -6.48 10.73 -22.83
C PRO A 184 -7.86 11.35 -22.58
N LEU A 185 -8.60 10.87 -21.57
CA LEU A 185 -9.94 11.35 -21.20
C LEU A 185 -9.89 12.39 -20.08
N THR A 186 -8.69 12.76 -19.61
CA THR A 186 -8.50 13.65 -18.45
C THR A 186 -7.89 14.98 -18.84
N THR A 187 -8.19 16.01 -18.06
CA THR A 187 -7.53 17.32 -18.14
C THR A 187 -6.49 17.46 -17.02
N PRO A 188 -5.53 18.41 -17.13
CA PRO A 188 -4.57 18.68 -16.06
C PRO A 188 -5.22 18.94 -14.68
N ASP A 189 -6.35 19.67 -14.67
CA ASP A 189 -7.09 19.96 -13.42
C ASP A 189 -7.74 18.69 -12.85
N MET A 190 -8.31 17.82 -13.70
CA MET A 190 -8.84 16.52 -13.25
C MET A 190 -7.75 15.64 -12.64
N ILE A 191 -6.53 15.66 -13.22
CA ILE A 191 -5.38 14.93 -12.67
C ILE A 191 -4.96 15.51 -11.32
N ALA A 192 -4.94 16.84 -11.18
CA ALA A 192 -4.63 17.52 -9.92
C ALA A 192 -5.66 17.17 -8.82
N ASP A 193 -6.95 17.18 -9.15
CA ASP A 193 -8.04 16.79 -8.25
C ASP A 193 -7.98 15.29 -7.91
N PHE A 194 -7.64 14.42 -8.86
CA PHE A 194 -7.39 13.00 -8.60
C PHE A 194 -6.21 12.80 -7.62
N LYS A 195 -5.11 13.55 -7.79
CA LYS A 195 -3.98 13.55 -6.86
C LYS A 195 -4.41 14.00 -5.46
N ALA A 196 -5.28 14.97 -5.37
CA ALA A 196 -5.83 15.43 -4.09
C ALA A 196 -6.72 14.36 -3.42
N CYS A 197 -7.57 13.64 -4.17
CA CYS A 197 -8.32 12.49 -3.67
C CYS A 197 -7.35 11.42 -3.12
N GLY A 198 -6.29 11.09 -3.86
CA GLY A 198 -5.22 10.19 -3.39
C GLY A 198 -4.55 10.70 -2.11
N GLY A 199 -4.43 12.01 -1.95
CA GLY A 199 -3.91 12.66 -0.73
C GLY A 199 -4.77 12.36 0.51
N PHE A 200 -6.10 12.35 0.39
CA PHE A 200 -7.00 11.92 1.49
C PHE A 200 -6.81 10.43 1.83
N LEU A 201 -6.59 9.57 0.84
CA LEU A 201 -6.26 8.16 1.06
C LEU A 201 -4.94 7.99 1.79
N LEU A 202 -3.91 8.77 1.41
CA LEU A 202 -2.61 8.79 2.07
C LEU A 202 -2.71 9.24 3.53
N LEU A 203 -3.49 10.28 3.77
CA LEU A 203 -3.73 10.81 5.12
C LEU A 203 -4.42 9.76 5.99
N ALA A 204 -5.51 9.15 5.51
CA ALA A 204 -6.23 8.08 6.21
C ALA A 204 -5.33 6.85 6.46
N THR A 205 -4.49 6.47 5.49
CA THR A 205 -3.49 5.41 5.63
C THR A 205 -2.48 5.75 6.73
N GLY A 206 -2.01 6.99 6.78
CA GLY A 206 -1.08 7.47 7.80
C GLY A 206 -1.64 7.36 9.21
N PHE A 207 -2.88 7.80 9.43
CA PHE A 207 -3.59 7.62 10.71
C PHE A 207 -3.68 6.16 11.14
N ARG A 208 -3.97 5.27 10.19
CA ARG A 208 -4.06 3.83 10.43
C ARG A 208 -2.70 3.22 10.78
N ILE A 209 -1.63 3.55 10.05
CA ILE A 209 -0.27 3.06 10.30
C ILE A 209 0.25 3.58 11.66
N ALA A 210 0.01 4.85 11.96
CA ALA A 210 0.37 5.45 13.24
C ALA A 210 -0.48 4.92 14.43
N LYS A 211 -1.49 4.09 14.16
CA LYS A 211 -2.43 3.53 15.15
C LYS A 211 -3.22 4.61 15.91
N ILE A 212 -3.48 5.74 15.27
CA ILE A 212 -4.28 6.84 15.84
C ILE A 212 -5.77 6.55 15.63
N HIS A 213 -6.16 6.21 14.38
CA HIS A 213 -7.53 5.83 14.02
C HIS A 213 -7.53 4.86 12.85
N ASN A 214 -8.49 3.92 12.85
CA ASN A 214 -8.59 2.90 11.81
C ASN A 214 -9.65 3.29 10.76
N PHE A 215 -9.25 4.01 9.75
CA PHE A 215 -10.09 4.32 8.59
C PHE A 215 -10.25 3.12 7.66
N PRO A 216 -11.42 2.96 6.99
CA PRO A 216 -11.67 1.90 6.01
C PRO A 216 -11.01 2.23 4.65
N VAL A 217 -9.68 2.38 4.65
CA VAL A 217 -8.91 2.86 3.48
C VAL A 217 -9.17 2.03 2.22
N ALA A 218 -9.42 0.73 2.36
CA ALA A 218 -9.73 -0.14 1.24
C ALA A 218 -11.10 0.16 0.60
N ASP A 219 -12.04 0.72 1.35
CA ASP A 219 -13.36 1.15 0.86
C ASP A 219 -13.34 2.59 0.34
N MET A 220 -12.23 3.33 0.56
CA MET A 220 -12.05 4.70 0.07
C MET A 220 -11.45 4.74 -1.36
N ILE A 221 -10.98 3.59 -1.88
CA ILE A 221 -10.39 3.46 -3.22
C ILE A 221 -11.53 3.44 -4.24
#